data_4798449f2d507158483d73780cd74013
#
_entry.id   4798449f2d507158483d73780cd74013
#
_cell.length_a   1.000
_cell.length_b   1.000
_cell.length_c   1.000
_cell.angle_alpha   90.00
_cell.angle_beta   90.00
_cell.angle_gamma   90.00
#
_symmetry.space_group_name_H-M   'P 1'
#
loop_
_entity.id
_entity.type
_entity.pdbx_description
1 polymer ?
#
loop_
_entity_poly.entity_id
_entity_poly.type
_entity_poly.pdbx_seq_one_letter_code
_entity_poly.pdbx_strand_id
1 'polypeptide(L)'
;SGIDGDEAWATGAALADVDNDGDLDLYVCNYDSPNALYLNDGSGKFREAAEEYGLAQVDACLVPSFCDYDRDGDLDVFLLTNRYYRKGGRPVEPPFEEVAGGRPRVKPEFSKYYGLKEKSPGSYGMDEVGRPDLLLRNDGGKFTDVSDESGIRVDGHGLSATWWDYDHDGLMDLYVCNDFADPDNLFRNNGDGTFTDTITSVVNYTPWFSMGADAGDINNDG
;
A
#
# COMPACT_ATOMS: atom_id res chain seq x y z
N SER A 1 18.55 21.28 8.29
CA SER A 1 17.80 20.03 8.58
C SER A 1 18.30 18.85 7.76
N GLY A 2 18.65 19.01 6.48
CA GLY A 2 19.04 17.92 5.57
C GLY A 2 17.86 17.27 4.86
N ILE A 3 16.64 17.78 5.05
CA ILE A 3 15.45 17.39 4.30
C ILE A 3 15.27 18.44 3.20
N ASP A 4 15.51 18.06 1.97
CA ASP A 4 15.43 18.96 0.80
C ASP A 4 14.26 18.61 -0.17
N GLY A 5 13.70 17.41 -0.02
CA GLY A 5 12.40 17.04 -0.58
C GLY A 5 12.32 16.98 -2.10
N ASP A 6 13.41 17.06 -2.82
CA ASP A 6 13.50 17.03 -4.29
C ASP A 6 12.27 17.61 -5.05
N GLU A 7 12.20 17.50 -6.36
CA GLU A 7 11.04 17.91 -7.17
C GLU A 7 9.94 16.80 -7.27
N ALA A 8 9.98 15.80 -6.37
CA ALA A 8 9.02 14.69 -6.36
C ALA A 8 7.65 15.14 -5.85
N TRP A 9 6.61 14.47 -6.31
CA TRP A 9 5.26 14.69 -5.79
C TRP A 9 5.02 13.82 -4.57
N ALA A 10 5.29 14.37 -3.37
CA ALA A 10 5.02 13.71 -2.11
C ALA A 10 3.51 13.50 -1.89
N THR A 11 3.12 12.33 -1.46
CA THR A 11 1.73 11.89 -1.27
C THR A 11 1.40 11.62 0.19
N GLY A 12 2.33 11.06 0.94
CA GLY A 12 2.17 10.76 2.35
C GLY A 12 3.51 10.65 3.05
N ALA A 13 3.48 10.74 4.38
CA ALA A 13 4.67 10.61 5.19
C ALA A 13 4.33 10.00 6.56
N ALA A 14 5.30 9.30 7.16
CA ALA A 14 5.23 8.84 8.53
C ALA A 14 6.56 9.08 9.26
N LEU A 15 6.45 9.19 10.58
CA LEU A 15 7.59 9.19 11.49
C LEU A 15 7.66 7.82 12.17
N ALA A 16 8.82 7.19 12.12
CA ALA A 16 9.10 5.90 12.75
C ALA A 16 10.57 5.81 13.10
N ASP A 17 10.92 5.08 14.13
CA ASP A 17 12.30 4.72 14.45
C ASP A 17 12.62 3.45 13.64
N VAL A 18 13.21 3.63 12.44
CA VAL A 18 13.37 2.51 11.48
C VAL A 18 14.69 1.76 11.66
N ASP A 19 15.65 2.31 12.43
CA ASP A 19 16.92 1.67 12.70
C ASP A 19 17.16 1.37 14.21
N ASN A 20 16.12 1.56 15.03
CA ASN A 20 16.10 1.29 16.46
C ASN A 20 17.17 2.06 17.26
N ASP A 21 17.51 3.28 16.83
CA ASP A 21 18.45 4.14 17.54
C ASP A 21 17.78 5.03 18.61
N GLY A 22 16.45 5.06 18.64
CA GLY A 22 15.62 5.80 19.60
C GLY A 22 15.18 7.17 19.11
N ASP A 23 15.53 7.56 17.90
CA ASP A 23 15.17 8.82 17.28
C ASP A 23 14.15 8.59 16.15
N LEU A 24 13.20 9.49 15.97
CA LEU A 24 12.19 9.33 14.90
C LEU A 24 12.78 9.78 13.56
N ASP A 25 12.73 8.87 12.60
CA ASP A 25 13.05 9.08 11.19
C ASP A 25 11.81 9.52 10.41
N LEU A 26 12.03 10.09 9.23
CA LEU A 26 10.96 10.51 8.35
C LEU A 26 10.98 9.70 7.06
N TYR A 27 9.93 8.92 6.81
CA TYR A 27 9.71 8.26 5.53
C TYR A 27 8.64 8.99 4.72
N VAL A 28 8.94 9.27 3.45
CA VAL A 28 8.07 10.03 2.53
C VAL A 28 7.75 9.19 1.31
N CYS A 29 6.47 8.94 1.09
CA CYS A 29 5.96 8.34 -0.14
C CYS A 29 5.91 9.38 -1.25
N ASN A 30 6.40 9.02 -2.43
CA ASN A 30 6.37 9.82 -3.63
C ASN A 30 5.57 9.13 -4.73
N TYR A 31 4.88 9.92 -5.54
CA TYR A 31 4.10 9.43 -6.67
C TYR A 31 4.98 9.33 -7.93
N ASP A 32 5.07 8.11 -8.51
CA ASP A 32 5.83 7.80 -9.74
C ASP A 32 7.32 8.26 -9.65
N SER A 33 7.87 8.25 -8.44
CA SER A 33 9.25 8.63 -8.11
C SER A 33 9.74 7.82 -6.90
N PRO A 34 11.05 7.67 -6.69
CA PRO A 34 11.56 6.99 -5.51
C PRO A 34 11.03 7.61 -4.22
N ASN A 35 10.58 6.77 -3.29
CA ASN A 35 10.29 7.20 -1.93
C ASN A 35 11.59 7.62 -1.23
N ALA A 36 11.50 8.45 -0.21
CA ALA A 36 12.65 8.97 0.53
C ALA A 36 12.60 8.58 2.01
N LEU A 37 13.72 8.14 2.55
CA LEU A 37 13.94 7.92 3.98
C LEU A 37 14.96 8.92 4.49
N TYR A 38 14.59 9.71 5.46
CA TYR A 38 15.48 10.66 6.13
C TYR A 38 15.75 10.19 7.56
N LEU A 39 16.92 9.60 7.78
CA LEU A 39 17.38 9.18 9.10
C LEU A 39 17.78 10.39 9.94
N ASN A 40 17.28 10.42 11.17
CA ASN A 40 17.58 11.44 12.17
C ASN A 40 18.83 11.05 12.99
N ASP A 41 19.69 11.99 13.28
CA ASP A 41 20.90 11.77 14.12
C ASP A 41 20.68 12.18 15.59
N GLY A 42 19.44 12.34 16.03
CA GLY A 42 19.06 12.78 17.37
C GLY A 42 19.31 14.27 17.64
N SER A 43 20.00 14.98 16.74
CA SER A 43 20.22 16.42 16.84
C SER A 43 19.31 17.26 15.94
N GLY A 44 18.38 16.62 15.23
CA GLY A 44 17.50 17.23 14.24
C GLY A 44 18.16 17.45 12.88
N LYS A 45 19.23 16.73 12.59
CA LYS A 45 19.82 16.63 11.26
C LYS A 45 19.42 15.30 10.65
N PHE A 46 19.11 15.36 9.38
CA PHE A 46 18.62 14.22 8.63
C PHE A 46 19.53 13.88 7.47
N ARG A 47 19.64 12.58 7.16
CA ARG A 47 20.38 12.03 6.02
C ARG A 47 19.45 11.15 5.19
N GLU A 48 19.39 11.38 3.89
CA GLU A 48 18.66 10.51 2.97
C GLU A 48 19.34 9.12 2.90
N ALA A 49 18.55 8.03 2.98
CA ALA A 49 19.04 6.66 3.09
C ALA A 49 18.09 5.60 2.44
N ALA A 50 17.08 6.00 1.67
CA ALA A 50 16.07 5.05 1.18
C ALA A 50 16.67 3.91 0.33
N GLU A 51 17.64 4.20 -0.54
CA GLU A 51 18.33 3.17 -1.33
C GLU A 51 19.12 2.21 -0.45
N GLU A 52 19.81 2.71 0.57
CA GLU A 52 20.63 1.95 1.51
C GLU A 52 19.78 0.94 2.27
N TYR A 53 18.57 1.35 2.68
CA TYR A 53 17.62 0.55 3.47
C TYR A 53 16.67 -0.29 2.62
N GLY A 54 16.65 -0.15 1.29
CA GLY A 54 15.72 -0.87 0.41
C GLY A 54 14.32 -0.26 0.37
N LEU A 55 14.19 1.01 0.74
CA LEU A 55 12.91 1.74 0.84
C LEU A 55 12.67 2.72 -0.33
N ALA A 56 13.58 2.81 -1.31
CA ALA A 56 13.43 3.69 -2.47
C ALA A 56 12.44 3.12 -3.53
N GLN A 57 11.27 2.71 -3.09
CA GLN A 57 10.23 2.14 -3.96
C GLN A 57 9.70 3.19 -4.94
N VAL A 58 9.43 2.77 -6.18
CA VAL A 58 8.85 3.62 -7.23
C VAL A 58 7.51 3.05 -7.66
N ASP A 59 6.44 3.62 -7.17
CA ASP A 59 5.07 3.27 -7.58
C ASP A 59 4.11 4.44 -7.33
N ALA A 60 2.81 4.21 -7.43
CA ALA A 60 1.78 5.17 -7.02
C ALA A 60 1.58 5.09 -5.49
N CYS A 61 2.67 5.17 -4.72
CA CYS A 61 2.63 5.11 -3.27
C CYS A 61 1.82 6.27 -2.69
N LEU A 62 1.01 6.00 -1.66
CA LEU A 62 0.21 7.02 -0.97
C LEU A 62 0.61 7.19 0.49
N VAL A 63 0.54 6.13 1.27
CA VAL A 63 0.69 6.18 2.73
C VAL A 63 1.57 5.03 3.20
N PRO A 64 2.62 5.30 4.00
CA PRO A 64 3.35 4.26 4.71
C PRO A 64 2.66 3.99 6.06
N SER A 65 2.52 2.73 6.44
CA SER A 65 1.98 2.30 7.72
C SER A 65 2.94 1.33 8.39
N PHE A 66 3.62 1.78 9.44
CA PHE A 66 4.64 1.02 10.16
C PHE A 66 4.03 0.15 11.26
N CYS A 67 4.55 -1.08 11.41
CA CYS A 67 4.17 -2.02 12.45
C CYS A 67 5.24 -3.12 12.57
N ASP A 68 5.57 -3.56 13.76
CA ASP A 68 6.31 -4.79 14.02
C ASP A 68 5.29 -5.95 13.94
N TYR A 69 5.02 -6.45 12.70
CA TYR A 69 3.96 -7.43 12.48
C TYR A 69 4.40 -8.87 12.78
N ASP A 70 5.70 -9.15 12.72
CA ASP A 70 6.27 -10.49 12.95
C ASP A 70 6.92 -10.63 14.34
N ARG A 71 6.95 -9.53 15.11
CA ARG A 71 7.42 -9.44 16.51
C ARG A 71 8.90 -9.73 16.70
N ASP A 72 9.69 -9.37 15.72
CA ASP A 72 11.15 -9.47 15.83
C ASP A 72 11.79 -8.26 16.52
N GLY A 73 11.02 -7.18 16.74
CA GLY A 73 11.42 -5.94 17.41
C GLY A 73 11.82 -4.84 16.44
N ASP A 74 11.80 -5.08 15.14
CA ASP A 74 12.05 -4.09 14.09
C ASP A 74 10.71 -3.60 13.51
N LEU A 75 10.61 -2.32 13.11
CA LEU A 75 9.41 -1.82 12.46
C LEU A 75 9.41 -2.15 10.97
N ASP A 76 8.40 -2.89 10.54
CA ASP A 76 8.11 -3.16 9.13
C ASP A 76 7.24 -2.07 8.54
N VAL A 77 7.09 -2.03 7.21
CA VAL A 77 6.22 -1.04 6.56
C VAL A 77 5.30 -1.66 5.52
N PHE A 78 4.01 -1.39 5.67
CA PHE A 78 3.03 -1.57 4.62
C PHE A 78 2.93 -0.28 3.80
N LEU A 79 3.23 -0.36 2.50
CA LEU A 79 3.11 0.75 1.57
C LEU A 79 1.80 0.64 0.82
N LEU A 80 0.86 1.48 1.19
CA LEU A 80 -0.39 1.62 0.49
C LEU A 80 -0.17 2.32 -0.84
N THR A 81 -0.71 1.73 -1.90
CA THR A 81 -0.67 2.26 -3.26
C THR A 81 -2.07 2.58 -3.77
N ASN A 82 -2.15 3.27 -4.90
CA ASN A 82 -3.43 3.54 -5.54
C ASN A 82 -3.32 3.25 -7.04
N ARG A 83 -3.38 4.24 -7.89
CA ARG A 83 -3.31 4.10 -9.35
C ARG A 83 -2.46 5.19 -9.98
N TYR A 84 -1.97 4.94 -11.16
CA TYR A 84 -1.34 5.99 -11.95
C TYR A 84 -2.37 6.84 -12.68
N TYR A 85 -2.24 8.15 -12.57
CA TYR A 85 -3.04 9.10 -13.31
C TYR A 85 -2.43 9.40 -14.67
N ARG A 86 -3.22 9.24 -15.73
CA ARG A 86 -2.76 9.59 -17.06
C ARG A 86 -2.79 11.11 -17.26
N LYS A 87 -1.64 11.71 -17.60
CA LYS A 87 -1.56 13.12 -17.96
C LYS A 87 -2.46 13.39 -19.19
N GLY A 88 -3.42 14.31 -19.03
CA GLY A 88 -4.43 14.61 -20.06
C GLY A 88 -5.74 13.83 -19.89
N GLY A 89 -5.90 13.06 -18.83
CA GLY A 89 -7.15 12.37 -18.49
C GLY A 89 -7.46 11.15 -19.36
N ARG A 90 -8.73 10.79 -19.46
CA ARG A 90 -9.16 9.62 -20.25
C ARG A 90 -8.81 9.79 -21.74
N PRO A 91 -8.33 8.74 -22.41
CA PRO A 91 -8.02 8.80 -23.84
C PRO A 91 -9.30 8.97 -24.66
N VAL A 92 -9.21 9.71 -25.76
CA VAL A 92 -10.32 9.88 -26.72
C VAL A 92 -10.58 8.59 -27.46
N GLU A 93 -9.50 7.87 -27.84
CA GLU A 93 -9.59 6.55 -28.45
C GLU A 93 -9.70 5.46 -27.38
N PRO A 94 -10.43 4.36 -27.65
CA PRO A 94 -10.48 3.23 -26.73
C PRO A 94 -9.07 2.71 -26.41
N PRO A 95 -8.71 2.56 -25.11
CA PRO A 95 -7.39 2.08 -24.72
C PRO A 95 -7.22 0.56 -24.88
N PHE A 96 -8.16 -0.10 -25.52
CA PHE A 96 -8.13 -1.54 -25.78
C PHE A 96 -8.37 -1.81 -27.28
N GLU A 97 -7.91 -2.96 -27.71
CA GLU A 97 -8.13 -3.50 -29.05
C GLU A 97 -8.98 -4.78 -28.97
N GLU A 98 -9.89 -4.92 -29.91
CA GLU A 98 -10.68 -6.13 -30.06
C GLU A 98 -9.80 -7.26 -30.61
N VAL A 99 -9.91 -8.43 -29.99
CA VAL A 99 -9.23 -9.65 -30.46
C VAL A 99 -10.28 -10.59 -31.02
N ALA A 100 -10.15 -10.98 -32.29
CA ALA A 100 -11.13 -11.84 -32.97
C ALA A 100 -11.35 -13.15 -32.21
N GLY A 101 -12.58 -13.35 -31.73
CA GLY A 101 -12.99 -14.54 -30.99
C GLY A 101 -12.41 -14.67 -29.58
N GLY A 102 -11.81 -13.61 -29.02
CA GLY A 102 -11.18 -13.63 -27.71
C GLY A 102 -11.54 -12.45 -26.82
N ARG A 103 -10.95 -12.43 -25.65
CA ARG A 103 -11.01 -11.29 -24.72
C ARG A 103 -10.28 -10.10 -25.32
N PRO A 104 -10.85 -8.87 -25.29
CA PRO A 104 -10.14 -7.65 -25.66
C PRO A 104 -8.82 -7.52 -24.90
N ARG A 105 -7.88 -6.76 -25.43
CA ARG A 105 -6.58 -6.53 -24.81
C ARG A 105 -6.31 -5.05 -24.66
N VAL A 106 -5.82 -4.63 -23.50
CA VAL A 106 -5.36 -3.25 -23.30
C VAL A 106 -4.13 -3.00 -24.18
N LYS A 107 -4.12 -1.88 -24.88
CA LYS A 107 -2.97 -1.45 -25.68
C LYS A 107 -1.77 -1.17 -24.76
N PRO A 108 -0.54 -1.57 -25.14
CA PRO A 108 0.63 -1.47 -24.26
C PRO A 108 0.87 -0.06 -23.67
N GLU A 109 0.65 0.98 -24.45
CA GLU A 109 0.81 2.38 -24.03
C GLU A 109 -0.20 2.83 -22.95
N PHE A 110 -1.25 2.06 -22.73
CA PHE A 110 -2.27 2.34 -21.73
C PHE A 110 -2.25 1.38 -20.53
N SER A 111 -1.48 0.31 -20.60
CA SER A 111 -1.48 -0.76 -19.58
C SER A 111 -1.05 -0.28 -18.18
N LYS A 112 -0.28 0.81 -18.09
CA LYS A 112 0.08 1.45 -16.81
C LYS A 112 -1.15 2.07 -16.10
N TYR A 113 -2.20 2.43 -16.84
CA TYR A 113 -3.31 3.26 -16.34
C TYR A 113 -4.65 2.53 -16.35
N TYR A 114 -4.84 1.58 -17.27
CA TYR A 114 -6.15 0.97 -17.52
C TYR A 114 -6.05 -0.54 -17.60
N GLY A 115 -7.08 -1.19 -17.06
CA GLY A 115 -7.33 -2.61 -17.15
C GLY A 115 -8.68 -2.92 -17.80
N LEU A 116 -8.93 -4.21 -18.05
CA LEU A 116 -10.22 -4.70 -18.49
C LEU A 116 -10.88 -5.47 -17.36
N LYS A 117 -12.03 -4.98 -16.91
CA LYS A 117 -12.89 -5.65 -15.92
C LYS A 117 -14.06 -6.31 -16.66
N GLU A 118 -14.30 -7.58 -16.41
CA GLU A 118 -15.49 -8.26 -16.93
C GLU A 118 -16.71 -7.77 -16.15
N LYS A 119 -17.67 -7.14 -16.85
CA LYS A 119 -18.89 -6.59 -16.26
C LYS A 119 -20.03 -7.59 -16.25
N SER A 120 -20.03 -8.51 -17.21
CA SER A 120 -20.91 -9.66 -17.33
C SER A 120 -20.26 -10.68 -18.26
N PRO A 121 -20.67 -11.96 -18.27
CA PRO A 121 -20.06 -12.98 -19.12
C PRO A 121 -19.87 -12.54 -20.56
N GLY A 122 -18.61 -12.42 -21.00
CA GLY A 122 -18.23 -11.98 -22.34
C GLY A 122 -18.32 -10.47 -22.59
N SER A 123 -18.70 -9.65 -21.60
CA SER A 123 -18.76 -8.19 -21.72
C SER A 123 -17.68 -7.54 -20.86
N TYR A 124 -16.77 -6.83 -21.48
CA TYR A 124 -15.65 -6.18 -20.82
C TYR A 124 -15.83 -4.66 -20.81
N GLY A 125 -15.44 -4.05 -19.72
CA GLY A 125 -15.34 -2.59 -19.59
C GLY A 125 -13.93 -2.20 -19.24
N MET A 126 -13.56 -1.00 -19.64
CA MET A 126 -12.33 -0.35 -19.20
C MET A 126 -12.52 0.17 -17.78
N ASP A 127 -11.53 -0.06 -16.93
CA ASP A 127 -11.41 0.58 -15.62
C ASP A 127 -10.00 1.09 -15.41
N GLU A 128 -9.83 2.04 -14.52
CA GLU A 128 -8.50 2.40 -14.03
C GLU A 128 -7.94 1.23 -13.25
N VAL A 129 -6.65 0.98 -13.37
CA VAL A 129 -5.99 -0.16 -12.73
C VAL A 129 -5.40 0.30 -11.40
N GLY A 130 -5.79 -0.34 -10.30
CA GLY A 130 -5.11 -0.24 -9.01
C GLY A 130 -3.69 -0.79 -9.10
N ARG A 131 -2.86 -0.40 -8.18
CA ARG A 131 -1.51 -0.91 -8.06
C ARG A 131 -1.44 -1.87 -6.87
N PRO A 132 -0.56 -2.88 -6.92
CA PRO A 132 -0.38 -3.77 -5.79
C PRO A 132 0.24 -3.03 -4.61
N ASP A 133 -0.34 -3.21 -3.43
CA ASP A 133 0.28 -2.79 -2.18
C ASP A 133 1.52 -3.61 -1.87
N LEU A 134 2.43 -3.04 -1.07
CA LEU A 134 3.69 -3.68 -0.72
C LEU A 134 3.81 -3.86 0.81
N LEU A 135 4.22 -5.04 1.23
CA LEU A 135 4.71 -5.29 2.59
C LEU A 135 6.23 -5.45 2.53
N LEU A 136 6.94 -4.54 3.17
CA LEU A 136 8.39 -4.55 3.24
C LEU A 136 8.79 -4.91 4.66
N ARG A 137 9.39 -6.10 4.84
CA ARG A 137 9.90 -6.58 6.12
C ARG A 137 11.27 -6.01 6.39
N ASN A 138 11.47 -5.54 7.61
CA ASN A 138 12.75 -5.03 8.11
C ASN A 138 13.54 -6.17 8.76
N ASP A 139 14.73 -6.44 8.28
CA ASP A 139 15.66 -7.40 8.87
C ASP A 139 16.90 -6.62 9.36
N GLY A 140 16.80 -5.91 10.49
CA GLY A 140 17.91 -5.16 11.09
C GLY A 140 18.36 -3.94 10.27
N GLY A 141 17.43 -3.12 9.82
CA GLY A 141 17.67 -1.91 9.03
C GLY A 141 17.79 -2.19 7.53
N LYS A 142 17.30 -3.33 7.05
CA LYS A 142 17.22 -3.65 5.63
C LYS A 142 15.88 -4.22 5.24
N PHE A 143 15.14 -3.46 4.46
CA PHE A 143 13.80 -3.81 4.04
C PHE A 143 13.80 -4.71 2.80
N THR A 144 12.97 -5.76 2.84
CA THR A 144 12.79 -6.75 1.77
C THR A 144 11.30 -6.84 1.42
N ASP A 145 10.96 -6.80 0.12
CA ASP A 145 9.58 -7.00 -0.34
C ASP A 145 9.16 -8.45 -0.14
N VAL A 146 8.23 -8.67 0.78
CA VAL A 146 7.63 -9.98 1.12
C VAL A 146 6.15 -10.05 0.73
N SER A 147 5.65 -9.12 -0.08
CA SER A 147 4.23 -8.97 -0.41
C SER A 147 3.62 -10.23 -1.04
N ASP A 148 4.34 -10.89 -1.96
CA ASP A 148 3.86 -12.12 -2.59
C ASP A 148 3.88 -13.30 -1.62
N GLU A 149 4.92 -13.42 -0.82
CA GLU A 149 5.12 -14.50 0.15
C GLU A 149 4.12 -14.41 1.29
N SER A 150 3.84 -13.19 1.74
CA SER A 150 2.89 -12.94 2.82
C SER A 150 1.42 -13.07 2.39
N GLY A 151 1.13 -13.07 1.09
CA GLY A 151 -0.24 -13.12 0.57
C GLY A 151 -1.00 -11.79 0.65
N ILE A 152 -0.30 -10.67 0.91
CA ILE A 152 -0.91 -9.35 1.07
C ILE A 152 -0.97 -8.55 -0.25
N ARG A 153 -0.35 -9.06 -1.31
CA ARG A 153 -0.31 -8.37 -2.61
C ARG A 153 -1.66 -8.44 -3.31
N VAL A 154 -2.43 -7.38 -3.19
CA VAL A 154 -3.74 -7.21 -3.83
C VAL A 154 -3.71 -5.94 -4.67
N ASP A 155 -4.22 -6.01 -5.90
CA ASP A 155 -4.42 -4.83 -6.73
C ASP A 155 -5.67 -4.09 -6.26
N GLY A 156 -5.50 -2.93 -5.64
CA GLY A 156 -6.60 -2.14 -5.09
C GLY A 156 -6.46 -0.65 -5.38
N HIS A 157 -7.45 0.11 -4.95
CA HIS A 157 -7.43 1.56 -4.95
C HIS A 157 -7.34 2.05 -3.50
N GLY A 158 -6.30 1.61 -2.79
CA GLY A 158 -6.12 1.86 -1.38
C GLY A 158 -6.07 3.35 -1.03
N LEU A 159 -6.71 3.75 0.07
CA LEU A 159 -6.70 5.12 0.59
C LEU A 159 -6.30 5.24 2.05
N SER A 160 -6.45 4.17 2.84
CA SER A 160 -6.05 4.12 4.24
C SER A 160 -5.69 2.70 4.64
N ALA A 161 -4.73 2.56 5.55
CA ALA A 161 -4.32 1.29 6.14
C ALA A 161 -4.14 1.46 7.65
N THR A 162 -4.72 0.53 8.43
CA THR A 162 -4.72 0.59 9.90
C THR A 162 -4.37 -0.78 10.45
N TRP A 163 -3.36 -0.82 11.32
CA TRP A 163 -2.96 -2.02 12.05
C TRP A 163 -3.68 -2.10 13.40
N TRP A 164 -4.24 -3.26 13.73
CA TRP A 164 -4.71 -3.58 15.08
C TRP A 164 -4.94 -5.09 15.22
N ASP A 165 -4.96 -5.59 16.43
CA ASP A 165 -5.29 -6.98 16.77
C ASP A 165 -6.82 -7.09 16.90
N TYR A 166 -7.52 -7.47 15.78
CA TYR A 166 -8.98 -7.44 15.77
C TYR A 166 -9.62 -8.67 16.43
N ASP A 167 -8.91 -9.80 16.49
CA ASP A 167 -9.42 -11.06 17.05
C ASP A 167 -8.80 -11.42 18.39
N HIS A 168 -7.97 -10.52 18.96
CA HIS A 168 -7.31 -10.64 20.25
C HIS A 168 -6.40 -11.87 20.39
N ASP A 169 -5.80 -12.31 19.30
CA ASP A 169 -4.81 -13.38 19.31
C ASP A 169 -3.40 -12.88 19.63
N GLY A 170 -3.28 -11.57 19.74
CA GLY A 170 -2.07 -10.85 20.08
C GLY A 170 -1.18 -10.56 18.87
N LEU A 171 -1.56 -10.87 17.65
CA LEU A 171 -0.86 -10.50 16.43
C LEU A 171 -1.48 -9.24 15.83
N MET A 172 -0.68 -8.46 15.14
CA MET A 172 -1.19 -7.26 14.46
C MET A 172 -1.76 -7.64 13.10
N ASP A 173 -3.05 -7.36 12.91
CA ASP A 173 -3.78 -7.52 11.67
C ASP A 173 -3.84 -6.21 10.90
N LEU A 174 -4.20 -6.25 9.62
CA LEU A 174 -4.21 -5.06 8.77
C LEU A 174 -5.57 -4.88 8.09
N TYR A 175 -6.19 -3.72 8.29
CA TYR A 175 -7.35 -3.29 7.53
C TYR A 175 -6.96 -2.28 6.47
N VAL A 176 -7.40 -2.52 5.23
CA VAL A 176 -7.14 -1.65 4.07
C VAL A 176 -8.46 -1.15 3.52
N CYS A 177 -8.64 0.17 3.53
CA CYS A 177 -9.76 0.84 2.88
C CYS A 177 -9.49 1.02 1.40
N ASN A 178 -10.40 0.53 0.56
CA ASN A 178 -10.34 0.72 -0.89
C ASN A 178 -11.42 1.65 -1.40
N ASP A 179 -11.06 2.49 -2.37
CA ASP A 179 -11.97 3.37 -3.09
C ASP A 179 -12.68 2.63 -4.24
N PHE A 180 -13.65 3.30 -4.84
CA PHE A 180 -14.43 2.79 -5.97
C PHE A 180 -15.23 1.51 -5.64
N ALA A 181 -15.17 0.52 -6.54
CA ALA A 181 -15.93 -0.71 -6.42
C ALA A 181 -15.11 -1.88 -5.87
N ASP A 182 -13.90 -1.61 -5.43
CA ASP A 182 -13.06 -2.63 -4.80
C ASP A 182 -13.48 -2.78 -3.33
N PRO A 183 -13.63 -4.02 -2.83
CA PRO A 183 -13.92 -4.23 -1.42
C PRO A 183 -12.72 -3.83 -0.58
N ASP A 184 -12.99 -3.44 0.68
CA ASP A 184 -11.91 -3.34 1.67
C ASP A 184 -11.33 -4.73 1.95
N ASN A 185 -10.11 -4.78 2.49
CA ASN A 185 -9.47 -6.00 2.93
C ASN A 185 -9.27 -6.00 4.44
N LEU A 186 -9.42 -7.16 5.07
CA LEU A 186 -9.01 -7.42 6.45
C LEU A 186 -8.06 -8.61 6.45
N PHE A 187 -6.79 -8.31 6.47
CA PHE A 187 -5.71 -9.29 6.47
C PHE A 187 -5.43 -9.74 7.90
N ARG A 188 -5.89 -10.94 8.26
CA ARG A 188 -5.55 -11.58 9.52
C ARG A 188 -4.14 -12.12 9.46
N ASN A 189 -3.32 -11.78 10.43
CA ASN A 189 -1.98 -12.31 10.60
C ASN A 189 -2.04 -13.77 11.08
N ASN A 190 -1.36 -14.68 10.37
CA ASN A 190 -1.34 -16.10 10.72
C ASN A 190 -0.22 -16.47 11.71
N GLY A 191 0.66 -15.52 12.08
CA GLY A 191 1.78 -15.72 13.00
C GLY A 191 2.99 -16.45 12.39
N ASP A 192 2.99 -16.67 11.09
CA ASP A 192 4.07 -17.34 10.35
C ASP A 192 4.64 -16.47 9.22
N GLY A 193 4.37 -15.15 9.28
CA GLY A 193 4.75 -14.18 8.25
C GLY A 193 3.77 -14.10 7.08
N THR A 194 2.67 -14.86 7.12
CA THR A 194 1.63 -14.82 6.10
C THR A 194 0.33 -14.22 6.63
N PHE A 195 -0.53 -13.78 5.72
CA PHE A 195 -1.83 -13.20 6.04
C PHE A 195 -2.96 -13.90 5.26
N THR A 196 -4.15 -13.85 5.83
CA THR A 196 -5.37 -14.35 5.19
C THR A 196 -6.41 -13.24 5.14
N ASP A 197 -6.91 -12.89 3.95
CA ASP A 197 -8.02 -11.94 3.85
C ASP A 197 -9.30 -12.56 4.40
N THR A 198 -9.79 -12.02 5.50
CA THR A 198 -10.97 -12.50 6.24
C THR A 198 -12.17 -11.58 6.12
N ILE A 199 -12.09 -10.52 5.32
CA ILE A 199 -13.13 -9.47 5.26
C ILE A 199 -14.53 -10.03 5.07
N THR A 200 -14.71 -10.98 4.14
CA THR A 200 -16.03 -11.56 3.85
C THR A 200 -16.56 -12.49 4.93
N SER A 201 -15.73 -12.95 5.86
CA SER A 201 -16.11 -13.79 7.00
C SER A 201 -16.40 -12.99 8.26
N VAL A 202 -15.84 -11.78 8.37
CA VAL A 202 -15.92 -10.92 9.56
C VAL A 202 -17.01 -9.86 9.41
N VAL A 203 -17.13 -9.24 8.24
CA VAL A 203 -18.16 -8.22 7.98
C VAL A 203 -19.10 -8.64 6.87
N ASN A 204 -20.38 -8.26 7.00
CA ASN A 204 -21.40 -8.64 6.02
C ASN A 204 -21.28 -7.83 4.71
N TYR A 205 -20.74 -6.62 4.77
CA TYR A 205 -20.48 -5.74 3.61
C TYR A 205 -19.51 -4.64 4.01
N THR A 206 -18.75 -4.18 3.04
CA THR A 206 -17.86 -3.02 3.16
C THR A 206 -18.55 -1.78 2.57
N PRO A 207 -18.14 -0.58 2.97
CA PRO A 207 -18.59 0.64 2.30
C PRO A 207 -18.20 0.65 0.83
N TRP A 208 -18.96 1.36 0.01
CA TRP A 208 -18.51 1.79 -1.30
C TRP A 208 -17.73 3.08 -1.11
N PHE A 209 -16.54 3.19 -1.70
CA PHE A 209 -15.69 4.37 -1.55
C PHE A 209 -15.19 4.57 -0.10
N SER A 210 -14.59 3.55 0.47
CA SER A 210 -13.91 3.67 1.76
C SER A 210 -12.72 4.61 1.65
N MET A 211 -12.74 5.72 2.41
CA MET A 211 -11.71 6.75 2.34
C MET A 211 -10.80 6.79 3.57
N GLY A 212 -11.16 6.08 4.60
CA GLY A 212 -10.37 5.98 5.83
C GLY A 212 -11.09 5.18 6.89
N ALA A 213 -10.30 4.51 7.71
CA ALA A 213 -10.72 3.82 8.92
C ALA A 213 -9.71 4.08 10.03
N ASP A 214 -10.17 3.96 11.25
CA ASP A 214 -9.33 3.96 12.43
C ASP A 214 -9.91 2.94 13.41
N ALA A 215 -9.06 2.34 14.22
CA ALA A 215 -9.44 1.36 15.22
C ALA A 215 -9.20 1.91 16.63
N GLY A 216 -10.13 1.64 17.55
CA GLY A 216 -9.99 2.09 18.91
C GLY A 216 -10.99 1.40 19.83
N ASP A 217 -10.54 1.05 21.01
CA ASP A 217 -11.39 0.55 22.09
C ASP A 217 -12.20 1.70 22.71
N ILE A 218 -13.44 1.88 22.24
CA ILE A 218 -14.30 3.00 22.63
C ILE A 218 -14.87 2.83 24.04
N ASN A 219 -15.09 1.60 24.46
CA ASN A 219 -15.73 1.28 25.77
C ASN A 219 -14.72 0.74 26.80
N ASN A 220 -13.46 0.59 26.43
CA ASN A 220 -12.36 0.14 27.26
C ASN A 220 -12.60 -1.27 27.84
N ASP A 221 -13.08 -2.19 26.98
CA ASP A 221 -13.28 -3.60 27.36
C ASP A 221 -12.19 -4.54 26.76
N GLY A 222 -11.21 -3.98 26.08
CA GLY A 222 -10.09 -4.67 25.44
C GLY A 222 -10.39 -4.92 23.97
#